data_421202fc6472a18c13a202931853e687
#
_entry.id   421202fc6472a18c13a202931853e687
#
_cell.length_a   1.000
_cell.length_b   1.000
_cell.length_c   1.000
_cell.angle_alpha   90.00
_cell.angle_beta   90.00
_cell.angle_gamma   90.00
#
_symmetry.space_group_name_H-M   'P 1'
#
loop_
_entity.id
_entity.type
_entity.pdbx_description
1 polymer ?
#
loop_
_entity_poly.entity_id
_entity_poly.type
_entity_poly.pdbx_seq_one_letter_code
_entity_poly.pdbx_strand_id
1 'polypeptide(L)'
;MKFEVEKARLKWLLDDQYEVLKKSRAILAGGCVTSLFTNVEINDFDLYFRDKEGLSTQIAGMFSQEYGYYQLHHLTNKALMYIARGSDNPCQLIVFDFFKDAHAVFDRFDFTANMAAFDFETEEFVFHEDFWKDLSARRININPKTDYPIITALRVDKYKQKGYTISKAQYLKLMLMINSLEIDSWEFMRDQVGGMYGYSFEEIFKPQDGEEFSIEKAIEKIEKLSLIRERWYDKPAEFAGNNPEIKEIMEKWKDILHEKQIGWYNSKNVERFNQWTQIASSYNEADEGGIDWLDSVVTNPFDKE
;
A
#
# COMPACT_ATOMS: atom_id res chain seq x y z
N MET A 1 -12.32 4.03 28.48
CA MET A 1 -12.28 2.87 27.58
C MET A 1 -13.09 3.20 26.33
N LYS A 2 -12.43 3.77 25.34
CA LYS A 2 -13.04 4.03 24.03
C LYS A 2 -12.59 2.91 23.08
N PHE A 3 -13.53 2.36 22.30
CA PHE A 3 -13.27 1.43 21.19
C PHE A 3 -12.69 0.07 21.61
N GLU A 4 -13.10 -0.51 22.72
CA GLU A 4 -12.60 -1.81 23.19
C GLU A 4 -12.96 -2.98 22.22
N VAL A 5 -14.11 -2.86 21.54
CA VAL A 5 -14.55 -3.86 20.55
C VAL A 5 -13.62 -3.83 19.34
N GLU A 6 -13.32 -2.64 18.83
CA GLU A 6 -12.43 -2.44 17.70
C GLU A 6 -10.99 -2.84 18.04
N LYS A 7 -10.52 -2.55 19.25
CA LYS A 7 -9.21 -3.03 19.73
C LYS A 7 -9.15 -4.56 19.80
N ALA A 8 -10.17 -5.19 20.37
CA ALA A 8 -10.22 -6.66 20.48
C ALA A 8 -10.25 -7.30 19.08
N ARG A 9 -11.03 -6.72 18.15
CA ARG A 9 -11.07 -7.18 16.75
C ARG A 9 -9.72 -7.00 16.06
N LEU A 10 -9.06 -5.85 16.24
CA LEU A 10 -7.74 -5.61 15.67
C LEU A 10 -6.72 -6.59 16.22
N LYS A 11 -6.73 -6.86 17.52
CA LYS A 11 -5.83 -7.85 18.15
C LYS A 11 -6.07 -9.25 17.60
N TRP A 12 -7.32 -9.65 17.41
CA TRP A 12 -7.66 -10.93 16.82
C TRP A 12 -7.18 -11.05 15.36
N LEU A 13 -7.35 -9.99 14.55
CA LEU A 13 -6.93 -9.97 13.14
C LEU A 13 -5.41 -10.01 12.96
N LEU A 14 -4.66 -9.40 13.87
CA LEU A 14 -3.20 -9.34 13.81
C LEU A 14 -2.52 -10.52 14.52
N ASP A 15 -3.25 -11.21 15.40
CA ASP A 15 -2.81 -12.40 16.11
C ASP A 15 -1.38 -12.26 16.70
N ASP A 16 -0.47 -13.16 16.37
CA ASP A 16 0.92 -13.14 16.83
C ASP A 16 1.69 -11.87 16.45
N GLN A 17 1.29 -11.21 15.37
CA GLN A 17 1.90 -9.94 14.92
C GLN A 17 1.67 -8.79 15.89
N TYR A 18 0.58 -8.82 16.65
CA TYR A 18 0.21 -7.72 17.55
C TYR A 18 1.33 -7.38 18.55
N GLU A 19 1.93 -8.39 19.16
CA GLU A 19 3.00 -8.20 20.14
C GLU A 19 4.32 -7.71 19.50
N VAL A 20 4.60 -8.12 18.26
CA VAL A 20 5.76 -7.61 17.49
C VAL A 20 5.54 -6.15 17.13
N LEU A 21 4.33 -5.78 16.67
CA LEU A 21 3.95 -4.40 16.35
C LEU A 21 4.02 -3.49 17.57
N LYS A 22 3.62 -3.99 18.74
CA LYS A 22 3.74 -3.26 20.00
C LYS A 22 5.22 -3.03 20.38
N LYS A 23 6.07 -4.05 20.26
CA LYS A 23 7.52 -3.91 20.51
C LYS A 23 8.19 -2.94 19.56
N SER A 24 7.78 -2.94 18.30
CA SER A 24 8.28 -2.02 17.27
C SER A 24 7.71 -0.60 17.36
N ARG A 25 6.74 -0.37 18.26
CA ARG A 25 6.02 0.91 18.42
C ARG A 25 5.43 1.40 17.10
N ALA A 26 4.94 0.47 16.30
CA ALA A 26 4.39 0.75 14.99
C ALA A 26 3.13 1.63 15.07
N ILE A 27 2.78 2.24 13.95
CA ILE A 27 1.53 2.95 13.74
C ILE A 27 0.80 2.23 12.60
N LEU A 28 -0.37 1.69 12.85
CA LEU A 28 -1.26 1.17 11.81
C LEU A 28 -2.18 2.30 11.37
N ALA A 29 -2.27 2.61 10.08
CA ALA A 29 -3.12 3.71 9.64
C ALA A 29 -3.78 3.46 8.28
N GLY A 30 -4.76 4.29 7.93
CA GLY A 30 -5.37 4.28 6.61
C GLY A 30 -6.63 3.43 6.48
N GLY A 31 -6.77 2.78 5.33
CA GLY A 31 -7.97 2.07 4.92
C GLY A 31 -8.40 0.96 5.88
N CYS A 32 -7.46 0.23 6.46
CA CYS A 32 -7.72 -0.83 7.43
C CYS A 32 -8.43 -0.32 8.69
N VAL A 33 -7.98 0.82 9.24
CA VAL A 33 -8.63 1.42 10.42
C VAL A 33 -10.03 1.92 10.06
N THR A 34 -10.20 2.56 8.90
CA THR A 34 -11.51 2.95 8.38
C THR A 34 -12.45 1.77 8.23
N SER A 35 -11.97 0.66 7.64
CA SER A 35 -12.72 -0.58 7.47
C SER A 35 -13.12 -1.21 8.81
N LEU A 36 -12.22 -1.15 9.80
CA LEU A 36 -12.49 -1.65 11.15
C LEU A 36 -13.70 -0.95 11.78
N PHE A 37 -13.81 0.38 11.63
CA PHE A 37 -14.91 1.19 12.16
C PHE A 37 -16.20 1.17 11.32
N THR A 38 -16.10 0.84 10.05
CA THR A 38 -17.28 0.74 9.15
C THR A 38 -17.77 -0.70 8.97
N ASN A 39 -17.12 -1.66 9.63
CA ASN A 39 -17.39 -3.09 9.50
C ASN A 39 -17.36 -3.60 8.03
N VAL A 40 -16.46 -3.01 7.26
CA VAL A 40 -16.13 -3.46 5.89
C VAL A 40 -14.91 -4.38 5.98
N GLU A 41 -14.72 -5.23 5.00
CA GLU A 41 -13.55 -6.09 4.88
C GLU A 41 -12.25 -5.29 4.82
N ILE A 42 -11.21 -5.78 5.49
CA ILE A 42 -9.89 -5.17 5.50
C ILE A 42 -9.06 -5.87 4.42
N ASN A 43 -8.58 -5.12 3.45
CA ASN A 43 -7.78 -5.67 2.35
C ASN A 43 -6.31 -5.81 2.73
N ASP A 44 -5.75 -4.82 3.44
CA ASP A 44 -4.34 -4.73 3.80
C ASP A 44 -4.13 -3.97 5.11
N PHE A 45 -2.96 -4.12 5.70
CA PHE A 45 -2.54 -3.38 6.89
C PHE A 45 -1.31 -2.55 6.57
N ASP A 46 -1.45 -1.21 6.51
CA ASP A 46 -0.35 -0.28 6.30
C ASP A 46 0.30 0.08 7.64
N LEU A 47 1.56 -0.28 7.80
CA LEU A 47 2.35 -0.16 9.02
C LEU A 47 3.47 0.86 8.84
N TYR A 48 3.47 1.87 9.68
CA TYR A 48 4.42 2.98 9.70
C TYR A 48 5.31 2.89 10.93
N PHE A 49 6.55 3.33 10.82
CA PHE A 49 7.55 3.23 11.88
C PHE A 49 8.06 4.61 12.29
N ARG A 50 8.40 4.74 13.57
CA ARG A 50 8.88 5.98 14.15
C ARG A 50 10.38 6.21 13.88
N ASP A 51 11.12 5.12 13.82
CA ASP A 51 12.58 5.11 13.74
C ASP A 51 13.11 3.78 13.21
N LYS A 52 14.44 3.78 13.00
CA LYS A 52 15.22 2.64 12.56
C LYS A 52 15.07 1.41 13.46
N GLU A 53 15.00 1.62 14.79
CA GLU A 53 14.91 0.53 15.76
C GLU A 53 13.56 -0.20 15.63
N GLY A 54 12.47 0.56 15.53
CA GLY A 54 11.13 0.02 15.33
C GLY A 54 11.01 -0.82 14.06
N LEU A 55 11.46 -0.29 12.92
CA LEU A 55 11.44 -1.03 11.65
C LEU A 55 12.32 -2.30 11.72
N SER A 56 13.53 -2.21 12.28
CA SER A 56 14.42 -3.36 12.43
C SER A 56 13.82 -4.43 13.34
N THR A 57 13.17 -4.03 14.43
CA THR A 57 12.46 -4.92 15.35
C THR A 57 11.34 -5.67 14.64
N GLN A 58 10.56 -4.97 13.81
CA GLN A 58 9.49 -5.58 13.04
C GLN A 58 10.02 -6.61 12.04
N ILE A 59 11.04 -6.24 11.24
CA ILE A 59 11.64 -7.16 10.25
C ILE A 59 12.25 -8.37 10.97
N ALA A 60 12.99 -8.16 12.06
CA ALA A 60 13.56 -9.25 12.85
C ALA A 60 12.49 -10.20 13.41
N GLY A 61 11.41 -9.64 13.98
CA GLY A 61 10.32 -10.43 14.54
C GLY A 61 9.59 -11.29 13.50
N MET A 62 9.54 -10.82 12.26
CA MET A 62 8.82 -11.51 11.18
C MET A 62 9.68 -12.52 10.43
N PHE A 63 10.91 -12.17 10.08
CA PHE A 63 11.71 -12.94 9.16
C PHE A 63 12.81 -13.79 9.80
N SER A 64 13.09 -13.61 11.10
CA SER A 64 14.08 -14.42 11.85
C SER A 64 13.56 -15.78 12.32
N GLN A 65 12.27 -16.08 12.17
CA GLN A 65 11.71 -17.37 12.58
C GLN A 65 12.05 -18.48 11.58
N GLU A 66 12.54 -19.61 12.09
CA GLU A 66 13.03 -20.76 11.31
C GLU A 66 11.97 -21.41 10.41
N TYR A 67 10.69 -21.19 10.63
CA TYR A 67 9.61 -21.95 10.01
C TYR A 67 8.83 -21.26 8.88
N GLY A 68 9.37 -20.21 8.24
CA GLY A 68 8.76 -19.67 7.04
C GLY A 68 7.31 -19.17 7.21
N TYR A 69 6.96 -18.71 8.42
CA TYR A 69 5.61 -18.25 8.76
C TYR A 69 5.20 -17.02 7.95
N TYR A 70 6.17 -16.17 7.58
CA TYR A 70 5.95 -14.98 6.77
C TYR A 70 6.63 -15.11 5.42
N GLN A 71 5.94 -14.69 4.38
CA GLN A 71 6.45 -14.68 3.02
C GLN A 71 6.50 -13.24 2.50
N LEU A 72 7.65 -12.86 1.98
CA LEU A 72 7.80 -11.59 1.27
C LEU A 72 7.10 -11.71 -0.07
N HIS A 73 6.07 -10.89 -0.25
CA HIS A 73 5.30 -10.85 -1.47
C HIS A 73 5.87 -9.80 -2.44
N HIS A 74 6.24 -8.64 -1.93
CA HIS A 74 6.56 -7.49 -2.75
C HIS A 74 7.50 -6.53 -2.03
N LEU A 75 8.47 -5.97 -2.73
CA LEU A 75 9.35 -4.93 -2.24
C LEU A 75 9.46 -3.81 -3.27
N THR A 76 9.08 -2.60 -2.87
CA THR A 76 9.23 -1.38 -3.66
C THR A 76 10.08 -0.36 -2.92
N ASN A 77 10.32 0.78 -3.55
CA ASN A 77 10.98 1.92 -2.89
C ASN A 77 10.17 2.50 -1.72
N LYS A 78 8.88 2.17 -1.62
CA LYS A 78 7.95 2.77 -0.65
C LYS A 78 7.41 1.77 0.37
N ALA A 79 7.33 0.47 0.01
CA ALA A 79 6.73 -0.53 0.88
C ALA A 79 7.36 -1.92 0.71
N LEU A 80 7.41 -2.65 1.81
CA LEU A 80 7.69 -4.08 1.88
C LEU A 80 6.39 -4.78 2.25
N MET A 81 5.83 -5.54 1.31
CA MET A 81 4.60 -6.31 1.53
C MET A 81 4.92 -7.75 1.88
N TYR A 82 4.28 -8.26 2.91
CA TYR A 82 4.37 -9.65 3.31
C TYR A 82 3.01 -10.22 3.67
N ILE A 83 2.91 -11.53 3.62
CA ILE A 83 1.72 -12.27 4.02
C ILE A 83 2.13 -13.30 5.07
N ALA A 84 1.40 -13.35 6.19
CA ALA A 84 1.55 -14.42 7.16
C ALA A 84 0.89 -15.70 6.63
N ARG A 85 1.50 -16.86 6.86
CA ARG A 85 0.94 -18.14 6.44
C ARG A 85 -0.39 -18.40 7.16
N GLY A 86 -1.46 -18.58 6.39
CA GLY A 86 -2.82 -18.76 6.93
C GLY A 86 -3.56 -17.45 7.23
N SER A 87 -3.01 -16.30 6.84
CA SER A 87 -3.68 -15.01 6.87
C SER A 87 -4.10 -14.59 5.46
N ASP A 88 -5.27 -14.01 5.33
CA ASP A 88 -5.80 -13.51 4.07
C ASP A 88 -5.40 -12.05 3.80
N ASN A 89 -4.90 -11.36 4.83
CA ASN A 89 -4.63 -9.93 4.76
C ASN A 89 -3.11 -9.66 4.70
N PRO A 90 -2.63 -9.08 3.58
CA PRO A 90 -1.24 -8.65 3.49
C PRO A 90 -0.95 -7.48 4.43
N CYS A 91 0.27 -7.45 4.94
CA CYS A 91 0.80 -6.33 5.70
C CYS A 91 1.85 -5.61 4.88
N GLN A 92 1.79 -4.29 4.87
CA GLN A 92 2.72 -3.41 4.18
C GLN A 92 3.53 -2.62 5.19
N LEU A 93 4.83 -2.90 5.30
CA LEU A 93 5.75 -2.02 6.02
C LEU A 93 6.08 -0.85 5.12
N ILE A 94 5.69 0.34 5.53
CA ILE A 94 5.99 1.57 4.79
C ILE A 94 7.44 1.96 5.08
N VAL A 95 8.26 2.01 4.02
CA VAL A 95 9.72 2.09 4.12
C VAL A 95 10.32 3.27 3.34
N PHE A 96 9.54 4.31 3.06
CA PHE A 96 10.09 5.50 2.40
C PHE A 96 10.53 6.58 3.39
N ASP A 97 9.96 6.61 4.61
CA ASP A 97 10.27 7.60 5.64
C ASP A 97 9.94 7.06 7.05
N PHE A 98 10.38 7.78 8.10
CA PHE A 98 9.98 7.57 9.47
C PHE A 98 9.01 8.64 9.95
N PHE A 99 8.04 8.25 10.81
CA PHE A 99 6.93 9.09 11.23
C PHE A 99 6.87 9.19 12.75
N LYS A 100 7.09 10.37 13.29
CA LYS A 100 7.13 10.59 14.74
C LYS A 100 5.85 10.18 15.48
N ASP A 101 4.67 10.33 14.83
CA ASP A 101 3.35 10.08 15.38
C ASP A 101 2.32 9.87 14.26
N ALA A 102 1.08 9.52 14.62
CA ALA A 102 -0.02 9.32 13.68
C ALA A 102 -0.36 10.57 12.86
N HIS A 103 -0.19 11.78 13.41
CA HIS A 103 -0.49 13.01 12.67
C HIS A 103 0.54 13.24 11.54
N ALA A 104 1.80 12.88 11.76
CA ALA A 104 2.81 12.91 10.71
C ALA A 104 2.48 11.92 9.56
N VAL A 105 1.87 10.78 9.88
CA VAL A 105 1.34 9.85 8.87
C VAL A 105 0.17 10.47 8.12
N PHE A 106 -0.77 11.12 8.83
CA PHE A 106 -1.94 11.77 8.20
C PHE A 106 -1.55 12.86 7.21
N ASP A 107 -0.45 13.57 7.45
CA ASP A 107 0.05 14.60 6.53
C ASP A 107 0.36 14.03 5.13
N ARG A 108 0.61 12.72 5.01
CA ARG A 108 0.86 12.02 3.73
C ARG A 108 -0.40 11.45 3.07
N PHE A 109 -1.55 11.49 3.73
CA PHE A 109 -2.77 10.90 3.21
C PHE A 109 -3.50 11.84 2.24
N ASP A 110 -4.25 11.26 1.31
CA ASP A 110 -5.00 12.01 0.31
C ASP A 110 -6.29 12.62 0.86
N PHE A 111 -6.99 11.86 1.73
CA PHE A 111 -8.36 12.20 2.15
C PHE A 111 -8.51 12.11 3.67
N THR A 112 -9.19 13.08 4.25
CA THR A 112 -9.47 13.12 5.70
C THR A 112 -10.27 11.92 6.20
N ALA A 113 -11.12 11.34 5.35
CA ALA A 113 -11.90 10.15 5.67
C ALA A 113 -11.06 8.88 5.93
N ASN A 114 -9.76 8.90 5.61
CA ASN A 114 -8.81 7.83 5.89
C ASN A 114 -7.82 8.15 7.01
N MET A 115 -7.87 9.36 7.54
CA MET A 115 -6.93 9.82 8.57
C MET A 115 -7.33 9.29 9.95
N ALA A 116 -7.25 7.96 10.08
CA ALA A 116 -7.39 7.23 11.32
C ALA A 116 -6.20 6.28 11.48
N ALA A 117 -5.74 6.11 12.70
CA ALA A 117 -4.61 5.25 13.03
C ALA A 117 -4.85 4.51 14.36
N PHE A 118 -4.15 3.41 14.53
CA PHE A 118 -3.94 2.76 15.82
C PHE A 118 -2.46 2.86 16.16
N ASP A 119 -2.16 3.48 17.28
CA ASP A 119 -0.82 3.66 17.80
C ASP A 119 -0.47 2.52 18.76
N PHE A 120 0.47 1.65 18.37
CA PHE A 120 0.86 0.50 19.20
C PHE A 120 1.70 0.88 20.43
N GLU A 121 2.29 2.07 20.48
CA GLU A 121 3.02 2.54 21.67
C GLU A 121 2.06 2.87 22.81
N THR A 122 0.95 3.56 22.49
CA THR A 122 -0.08 3.96 23.47
C THR A 122 -1.24 2.96 23.54
N GLU A 123 -1.36 2.07 22.57
CA GLU A 123 -2.49 1.18 22.33
C GLU A 123 -3.82 1.96 22.20
N GLU A 124 -3.80 3.11 21.54
CA GLU A 124 -4.95 3.97 21.34
C GLU A 124 -5.20 4.29 19.86
N PHE A 125 -6.49 4.49 19.54
CA PHE A 125 -6.87 5.04 18.24
C PHE A 125 -6.68 6.55 18.21
N VAL A 126 -6.08 7.04 17.11
CA VAL A 126 -5.87 8.46 16.83
C VAL A 126 -6.65 8.83 15.57
N PHE A 127 -7.31 9.96 15.58
CA PHE A 127 -8.14 10.42 14.47
C PHE A 127 -7.84 11.87 14.13
N HIS A 128 -7.87 12.19 12.83
CA HIS A 128 -7.91 13.58 12.38
C HIS A 128 -9.24 14.22 12.81
N GLU A 129 -9.27 15.53 13.06
CA GLU A 129 -10.45 16.25 13.54
C GLU A 129 -11.68 16.11 12.63
N ASP A 130 -11.49 16.06 11.31
CA ASP A 130 -12.57 15.90 10.33
C ASP A 130 -12.88 14.43 9.98
N PHE A 131 -12.12 13.45 10.50
CA PHE A 131 -12.27 12.04 10.12
C PHE A 131 -13.72 11.55 10.25
N TRP A 132 -14.32 11.66 11.44
CA TRP A 132 -15.67 11.15 11.70
C TRP A 132 -16.74 11.85 10.88
N LYS A 133 -16.60 13.16 10.69
CA LYS A 133 -17.51 13.97 9.87
C LYS A 133 -17.49 13.53 8.41
N ASP A 134 -16.31 13.35 7.83
CA ASP A 134 -16.17 13.02 6.43
C ASP A 134 -16.45 11.54 6.16
N LEU A 135 -16.08 10.64 7.09
CA LEU A 135 -16.43 9.24 7.04
C LEU A 135 -17.94 9.02 7.07
N SER A 136 -18.64 9.60 8.06
CA SER A 136 -20.09 9.43 8.22
C SER A 136 -20.90 10.03 7.07
N ALA A 137 -20.42 11.15 6.51
CA ALA A 137 -21.04 11.79 5.36
C ALA A 137 -20.61 11.17 4.01
N ARG A 138 -19.72 10.18 4.02
CA ARG A 138 -19.06 9.63 2.81
C ARG A 138 -18.55 10.73 1.89
N ARG A 139 -17.75 11.64 2.44
CA ARG A 139 -17.27 12.82 1.73
C ARG A 139 -15.77 12.72 1.49
N ILE A 140 -15.37 12.98 0.26
CA ILE A 140 -13.96 13.20 -0.11
C ILE A 140 -13.61 14.65 0.22
N ASN A 141 -12.71 14.82 1.17
CA ASN A 141 -12.11 16.10 1.51
C ASN A 141 -10.60 15.97 1.32
N ILE A 142 -10.06 16.72 0.35
CA ILE A 142 -8.66 16.62 -0.08
C ILE A 142 -7.73 17.20 0.97
N ASN A 143 -6.74 16.43 1.39
CA ASN A 143 -5.66 16.92 2.21
C ASN A 143 -4.79 17.93 1.43
N PRO A 144 -4.67 19.18 1.92
CA PRO A 144 -3.82 20.17 1.24
C PRO A 144 -2.33 19.85 1.31
N LYS A 145 -1.91 18.92 2.17
CA LYS A 145 -0.53 18.52 2.38
C LYS A 145 -0.13 17.28 1.58
N THR A 146 -1.06 16.67 0.79
CA THR A 146 -0.67 15.50 0.00
C THR A 146 0.46 15.82 -0.96
N ASP A 147 1.50 14.99 -0.94
CA ASP A 147 2.67 15.15 -1.83
C ASP A 147 2.38 14.69 -3.26
N TYR A 148 1.28 13.93 -3.46
CA TYR A 148 1.01 13.22 -4.70
C TYR A 148 -0.38 13.55 -5.27
N PRO A 149 -0.68 14.82 -5.63
CA PRO A 149 -2.01 15.21 -6.09
C PRO A 149 -2.46 14.53 -7.39
N ILE A 150 -1.54 14.08 -8.26
CA ILE A 150 -1.90 13.34 -9.47
C ILE A 150 -2.50 11.97 -9.08
N ILE A 151 -1.83 11.21 -8.22
CA ILE A 151 -2.38 9.93 -7.76
C ILE A 151 -3.64 10.13 -6.91
N THR A 152 -3.73 11.22 -6.15
CA THR A 152 -4.93 11.58 -5.41
C THR A 152 -6.12 11.74 -6.36
N ALA A 153 -5.92 12.34 -7.55
CA ALA A 153 -6.97 12.47 -8.56
C ALA A 153 -7.46 11.11 -9.06
N LEU A 154 -6.56 10.18 -9.34
CA LEU A 154 -6.90 8.82 -9.76
C LEU A 154 -7.65 8.05 -8.66
N ARG A 155 -7.27 8.26 -7.39
CA ARG A 155 -7.94 7.63 -6.24
C ARG A 155 -9.35 8.16 -5.98
N VAL A 156 -9.69 9.38 -6.44
CA VAL A 156 -11.06 9.92 -6.32
C VAL A 156 -12.08 8.95 -6.90
N ASP A 157 -11.81 8.37 -8.06
CA ASP A 157 -12.76 7.45 -8.71
C ASP A 157 -12.93 6.14 -7.91
N LYS A 158 -11.85 5.57 -7.37
CA LYS A 158 -11.91 4.43 -6.44
C LYS A 158 -12.83 4.72 -5.24
N TYR A 159 -12.75 5.93 -4.66
CA TYR A 159 -13.63 6.32 -3.54
C TYR A 159 -15.06 6.60 -3.95
N LYS A 160 -15.28 7.13 -5.15
CA LYS A 160 -16.64 7.28 -5.70
C LYS A 160 -17.33 5.91 -5.87
N GLN A 161 -16.61 4.90 -6.34
CA GLN A 161 -17.10 3.51 -6.42
C GLN A 161 -17.48 2.96 -5.04
N LYS A 162 -16.76 3.35 -3.98
CA LYS A 162 -17.08 3.02 -2.59
C LYS A 162 -18.24 3.87 -2.01
N GLY A 163 -18.92 4.68 -2.84
CA GLY A 163 -20.07 5.51 -2.45
C GLY A 163 -19.71 6.85 -1.81
N TYR A 164 -18.46 7.31 -1.93
CA TYR A 164 -18.07 8.65 -1.49
C TYR A 164 -18.43 9.70 -2.54
N THR A 165 -18.65 10.92 -2.10
CA THR A 165 -18.94 12.08 -2.94
C THR A 165 -17.87 13.14 -2.80
N ILE A 166 -17.56 13.84 -3.89
CA ILE A 166 -16.63 14.97 -3.91
C ILE A 166 -17.36 16.25 -4.34
N SER A 167 -17.16 17.34 -3.61
CA SER A 167 -17.75 18.62 -3.99
C SER A 167 -16.98 19.30 -5.10
N LYS A 168 -17.66 20.21 -5.84
CA LYS A 168 -17.00 21.01 -6.88
C LYS A 168 -15.80 21.81 -6.34
N ALA A 169 -15.88 22.29 -5.11
CA ALA A 169 -14.78 23.00 -4.44
C ALA A 169 -13.55 22.10 -4.23
N GLN A 170 -13.77 20.85 -3.82
CA GLN A 170 -12.68 19.90 -3.64
C GLN A 170 -12.05 19.47 -4.99
N TYR A 171 -12.85 19.30 -6.04
CA TYR A 171 -12.33 19.11 -7.39
C TYR A 171 -11.47 20.28 -7.84
N LEU A 172 -11.97 21.52 -7.67
CA LEU A 172 -11.20 22.71 -8.03
C LEU A 172 -9.90 22.79 -7.23
N LYS A 173 -9.94 22.51 -5.92
CA LYS A 173 -8.74 22.44 -5.07
C LYS A 173 -7.70 21.48 -5.65
N LEU A 174 -8.12 20.25 -6.00
CA LEU A 174 -7.24 19.24 -6.56
C LEU A 174 -6.63 19.68 -7.91
N MET A 175 -7.46 20.26 -8.79
CA MET A 175 -6.98 20.80 -10.07
C MET A 175 -5.94 21.90 -9.87
N LEU A 176 -6.15 22.81 -8.91
CA LEU A 176 -5.19 23.86 -8.60
C LEU A 176 -3.89 23.32 -8.01
N MET A 177 -3.98 22.28 -7.16
CA MET A 177 -2.80 21.57 -6.63
C MET A 177 -1.99 20.92 -7.75
N ILE A 178 -2.66 20.24 -8.70
CA ILE A 178 -1.99 19.63 -9.86
C ILE A 178 -1.37 20.71 -10.75
N ASN A 179 -2.10 21.80 -11.00
CA ASN A 179 -1.61 22.92 -11.84
C ASN A 179 -0.39 23.61 -11.21
N SER A 180 -0.20 23.52 -9.90
CA SER A 180 0.97 24.09 -9.22
C SER A 180 2.22 23.20 -9.29
N LEU A 181 2.10 21.96 -9.84
CA LEU A 181 3.23 21.06 -10.02
C LEU A 181 4.03 21.47 -11.28
N GLU A 182 5.33 21.46 -11.16
CA GLU A 182 6.25 21.59 -12.29
C GLU A 182 6.54 20.20 -12.86
N ILE A 183 5.65 19.71 -13.75
CA ILE A 183 5.74 18.37 -14.34
C ILE A 183 6.67 18.44 -15.56
N ASP A 184 7.95 18.19 -15.35
CA ASP A 184 9.02 18.41 -16.33
C ASP A 184 9.82 17.16 -16.70
N SER A 185 9.60 16.02 -16.01
CA SER A 185 10.45 14.83 -16.17
C SER A 185 9.71 13.51 -15.94
N TRP A 186 10.25 12.45 -16.52
CA TRP A 186 9.80 11.08 -16.27
C TRP A 186 9.97 10.68 -14.80
N GLU A 187 11.01 11.17 -14.14
CA GLU A 187 11.27 10.90 -12.73
C GLU A 187 10.18 11.53 -11.86
N PHE A 188 9.81 12.79 -12.14
CA PHE A 188 8.74 13.47 -11.43
C PHE A 188 7.39 12.74 -11.61
N MET A 189 7.04 12.39 -12.86
CA MET A 189 5.80 11.63 -13.12
C MET A 189 5.79 10.28 -12.41
N ARG A 190 6.89 9.56 -12.44
CA ARG A 190 7.04 8.28 -11.73
C ARG A 190 6.85 8.44 -10.23
N ASP A 191 7.40 9.49 -9.64
CA ASP A 191 7.23 9.78 -8.21
C ASP A 191 5.77 10.12 -7.86
N GLN A 192 5.11 10.90 -8.68
CA GLN A 192 3.72 11.29 -8.50
C GLN A 192 2.72 10.12 -8.61
N VAL A 193 2.99 9.11 -9.40
CA VAL A 193 2.08 7.96 -9.62
C VAL A 193 2.61 6.66 -9.03
N GLY A 194 3.90 6.59 -8.68
CA GLY A 194 4.51 5.43 -8.03
C GLY A 194 3.93 5.17 -6.65
N GLY A 195 3.78 3.90 -6.30
CA GLY A 195 3.31 3.48 -4.98
C GLY A 195 1.82 3.21 -4.84
N MET A 196 0.97 3.51 -5.82
CA MET A 196 -0.44 3.10 -5.78
C MET A 196 -0.71 1.78 -6.53
N TYR A 197 0.06 1.52 -7.58
CA TYR A 197 -0.15 0.37 -8.45
C TYR A 197 1.11 -0.50 -8.56
N GLY A 198 2.04 -0.33 -7.59
CA GLY A 198 3.23 -1.14 -7.49
C GLY A 198 4.27 -0.87 -8.60
N TYR A 199 5.10 -1.89 -8.83
CA TYR A 199 6.23 -1.84 -9.75
C TYR A 199 5.85 -1.50 -11.20
N SER A 200 4.65 -1.86 -11.65
CA SER A 200 4.23 -1.63 -13.04
C SER A 200 4.20 -0.14 -13.42
N PHE A 201 3.82 0.75 -12.49
CA PHE A 201 3.84 2.19 -12.74
C PHE A 201 5.25 2.76 -12.77
N GLU A 202 6.13 2.28 -11.90
CA GLU A 202 7.53 2.70 -11.90
C GLU A 202 8.25 2.30 -13.21
N GLU A 203 7.99 1.08 -13.71
CA GLU A 203 8.57 0.59 -14.96
C GLU A 203 8.06 1.33 -16.20
N ILE A 204 6.77 1.66 -16.25
CA ILE A 204 6.17 2.33 -17.40
C ILE A 204 6.74 3.74 -17.59
N PHE A 205 7.00 4.45 -16.50
CA PHE A 205 7.60 5.78 -16.57
C PHE A 205 9.13 5.76 -16.68
N LYS A 206 9.77 4.58 -16.79
CA LYS A 206 11.17 4.53 -17.21
C LYS A 206 11.28 5.03 -18.65
N PRO A 207 12.11 6.05 -18.92
CA PRO A 207 12.33 6.50 -20.29
C PRO A 207 13.01 5.40 -21.10
N GLN A 208 12.63 5.28 -22.36
CA GLN A 208 13.44 4.54 -23.35
C GLN A 208 14.66 5.39 -23.74
N ASP A 209 15.71 4.75 -24.22
CA ASP A 209 16.94 5.46 -24.63
C ASP A 209 16.61 6.61 -25.61
N GLY A 210 16.93 7.84 -25.20
CA GLY A 210 16.70 9.04 -26.00
C GLY A 210 15.24 9.54 -25.98
N GLU A 211 14.38 8.98 -25.14
CA GLU A 211 12.98 9.46 -25.02
C GLU A 211 12.90 10.74 -24.20
N GLU A 212 12.65 11.86 -24.87
CA GLU A 212 12.35 13.13 -24.20
C GLU A 212 10.97 13.09 -23.53
N PHE A 213 10.90 13.71 -22.34
CA PHE A 213 9.64 13.83 -21.60
C PHE A 213 8.65 14.74 -22.33
N SER A 214 7.38 14.33 -22.38
CA SER A 214 6.24 15.21 -22.60
C SER A 214 5.00 14.68 -21.86
N ILE A 215 4.09 15.57 -21.52
CA ILE A 215 2.84 15.22 -20.83
C ILE A 215 2.00 14.27 -21.69
N GLU A 216 1.95 14.47 -23.01
CA GLU A 216 1.21 13.63 -23.96
C GLU A 216 1.73 12.19 -23.91
N LYS A 217 3.05 12.00 -23.96
CA LYS A 217 3.66 10.68 -23.85
C LYS A 217 3.40 10.03 -22.48
N ALA A 218 3.41 10.83 -21.40
CA ALA A 218 3.08 10.34 -20.08
C ALA A 218 1.63 9.84 -20.00
N ILE A 219 0.68 10.57 -20.58
CA ILE A 219 -0.73 10.16 -20.69
C ILE A 219 -0.86 8.87 -21.51
N GLU A 220 -0.21 8.77 -22.68
CA GLU A 220 -0.21 7.56 -23.49
C GLU A 220 0.32 6.33 -22.70
N LYS A 221 1.35 6.53 -21.87
CA LYS A 221 1.87 5.46 -21.02
C LYS A 221 0.85 5.03 -19.96
N ILE A 222 0.13 5.97 -19.35
CA ILE A 222 -0.95 5.68 -18.38
C ILE A 222 -2.10 4.94 -19.07
N GLU A 223 -2.51 5.33 -20.27
CA GLU A 223 -3.56 4.64 -21.02
C GLU A 223 -3.17 3.18 -21.34
N LYS A 224 -1.89 2.94 -21.66
CA LYS A 224 -1.37 1.59 -21.87
C LYS A 224 -1.35 0.75 -20.59
N LEU A 225 -1.29 1.38 -19.41
CA LEU A 225 -1.32 0.67 -18.12
C LEU A 225 -2.60 -0.09 -17.87
N SER A 226 -3.74 0.46 -18.27
CA SER A 226 -5.02 -0.22 -18.16
C SER A 226 -5.07 -1.54 -18.93
N LEU A 227 -4.09 -1.76 -19.82
CA LEU A 227 -3.95 -2.95 -20.66
C LEU A 227 -2.84 -3.90 -20.17
N ILE A 228 -2.00 -3.47 -19.22
CA ILE A 228 -0.90 -4.29 -18.71
C ILE A 228 -1.34 -4.94 -17.40
N ARG A 229 -1.53 -6.25 -17.45
CA ARG A 229 -1.71 -7.08 -16.26
C ARG A 229 -0.41 -7.12 -15.49
N GLU A 230 -0.46 -6.92 -14.17
CA GLU A 230 0.71 -7.02 -13.31
C GLU A 230 1.38 -8.38 -13.51
N ARG A 231 2.62 -8.36 -14.00
CA ARG A 231 3.49 -9.53 -13.94
C ARG A 231 4.20 -9.49 -12.62
N TRP A 232 3.95 -10.48 -11.81
CA TRP A 232 4.68 -10.70 -10.57
C TRP A 232 6.14 -11.02 -10.89
N TYR A 233 7.04 -10.55 -10.05
CA TYR A 233 8.48 -10.45 -10.29
C TYR A 233 9.16 -11.74 -10.72
N ASP A 234 9.91 -11.68 -11.79
CA ASP A 234 10.84 -12.72 -12.23
C ASP A 234 12.22 -12.62 -11.55
N LYS A 235 12.45 -11.58 -10.74
CA LYS A 235 13.75 -11.33 -10.08
C LYS A 235 13.51 -10.82 -8.64
N PRO A 236 14.46 -11.11 -7.72
CA PRO A 236 14.45 -10.50 -6.40
C PRO A 236 14.39 -8.97 -6.52
N ALA A 237 13.45 -8.33 -5.83
CA ALA A 237 13.35 -6.89 -5.82
C ALA A 237 14.50 -6.28 -5.02
N GLU A 238 15.12 -5.23 -5.56
CA GLU A 238 16.13 -4.46 -4.88
C GLU A 238 15.49 -3.18 -4.32
N PHE A 239 15.80 -2.87 -3.06
CA PHE A 239 15.34 -1.63 -2.45
C PHE A 239 16.15 -0.44 -2.97
N ALA A 240 15.50 0.48 -3.65
CA ALA A 240 16.10 1.68 -4.22
C ALA A 240 15.61 3.00 -3.56
N GLY A 241 14.98 2.92 -2.39
CA GLY A 241 14.49 4.10 -1.65
C GLY A 241 15.62 5.07 -1.27
N ASN A 242 15.27 6.32 -0.93
CA ASN A 242 16.24 7.40 -0.72
C ASN A 242 16.66 7.61 0.73
N ASN A 243 15.89 7.13 1.71
CA ASN A 243 16.21 7.29 3.13
C ASN A 243 17.45 6.44 3.50
N PRO A 244 18.57 7.05 3.96
CA PRO A 244 19.82 6.32 4.21
C PRO A 244 19.73 5.34 5.37
N GLU A 245 18.96 5.65 6.41
CA GLU A 245 18.76 4.73 7.55
C GLU A 245 17.96 3.50 7.15
N ILE A 246 16.96 3.67 6.31
CA ILE A 246 16.17 2.57 5.78
C ILE A 246 17.01 1.72 4.82
N LYS A 247 17.85 2.34 3.98
CA LYS A 247 18.81 1.61 3.14
C LYS A 247 19.72 0.70 3.96
N GLU A 248 20.25 1.20 5.06
CA GLU A 248 21.11 0.40 5.95
C GLU A 248 20.37 -0.81 6.52
N ILE A 249 19.10 -0.64 6.91
CA ILE A 249 18.27 -1.75 7.39
C ILE A 249 18.05 -2.77 6.27
N MET A 250 17.64 -2.31 5.08
CA MET A 250 17.36 -3.19 3.95
C MET A 250 18.60 -3.95 3.49
N GLU A 251 19.77 -3.34 3.49
CA GLU A 251 21.03 -4.01 3.18
C GLU A 251 21.38 -5.06 4.24
N LYS A 252 21.18 -4.75 5.53
CA LYS A 252 21.40 -5.72 6.63
C LYS A 252 20.51 -6.95 6.51
N TRP A 253 19.28 -6.80 6.05
CA TRP A 253 18.30 -7.87 5.95
C TRP A 253 18.20 -8.48 4.54
N LYS A 254 18.97 -7.99 3.59
CA LYS A 254 18.90 -8.32 2.16
C LYS A 254 18.89 -9.83 1.90
N ASP A 255 19.83 -10.57 2.49
CA ASP A 255 19.96 -12.01 2.26
C ASP A 255 18.71 -12.76 2.74
N ILE A 256 18.20 -12.41 3.92
CA ILE A 256 16.97 -13.01 4.47
C ILE A 256 15.75 -12.64 3.63
N LEU A 257 15.63 -11.38 3.23
CA LEU A 257 14.53 -10.93 2.37
C LEU A 257 14.56 -11.65 1.02
N HIS A 258 15.75 -11.80 0.41
CA HIS A 258 15.91 -12.56 -0.83
C HIS A 258 15.58 -14.05 -0.64
N GLU A 259 16.02 -14.67 0.46
CA GLU A 259 15.70 -16.07 0.76
C GLU A 259 14.18 -16.27 0.88
N LYS A 260 13.49 -15.41 1.62
CA LYS A 260 12.03 -15.47 1.79
C LYS A 260 11.30 -15.24 0.47
N GLN A 261 11.77 -14.36 -0.38
CA GLN A 261 11.23 -14.11 -1.71
C GLN A 261 11.51 -15.27 -2.67
N ILE A 262 12.75 -15.75 -2.73
CA ILE A 262 13.15 -16.88 -3.57
C ILE A 262 12.42 -18.17 -3.13
N GLY A 263 12.28 -18.39 -1.83
CA GLY A 263 11.51 -19.52 -1.28
C GLY A 263 10.06 -19.49 -1.74
N TRP A 264 9.47 -18.32 -1.89
CA TRP A 264 8.14 -18.14 -2.46
C TRP A 264 8.10 -18.44 -3.96
N TYR A 265 9.07 -17.95 -4.74
CA TYR A 265 9.18 -18.20 -6.19
C TYR A 265 9.53 -19.65 -6.53
N ASN A 266 10.35 -20.32 -5.75
CA ASN A 266 10.75 -21.72 -5.97
C ASN A 266 9.79 -22.76 -5.37
N SER A 267 8.74 -22.33 -4.67
CA SER A 267 7.75 -23.23 -4.09
C SER A 267 6.73 -23.69 -5.13
N LYS A 268 6.06 -24.82 -4.88
CA LYS A 268 4.88 -25.24 -5.67
C LYS A 268 3.81 -24.15 -5.81
N ASN A 269 3.90 -23.11 -4.99
CA ASN A 269 3.03 -21.95 -4.99
C ASN A 269 3.21 -21.07 -6.23
N VAL A 270 4.42 -20.99 -6.82
CA VAL A 270 4.63 -20.27 -8.10
C VAL A 270 3.86 -20.94 -9.24
N GLU A 271 3.86 -22.27 -9.31
CA GLU A 271 3.08 -22.98 -10.30
C GLU A 271 1.57 -22.76 -10.09
N ARG A 272 1.08 -22.87 -8.86
CA ARG A 272 -0.31 -22.58 -8.52
C ARG A 272 -0.69 -21.12 -8.80
N PHE A 273 0.18 -20.19 -8.46
CA PHE A 273 -0.02 -18.77 -8.72
C PHE A 273 -0.05 -18.47 -10.23
N ASN A 274 0.88 -19.04 -11.01
CA ASN A 274 0.87 -18.90 -12.47
C ASN A 274 -0.35 -19.55 -13.11
N GLN A 275 -0.80 -20.72 -12.63
CA GLN A 275 -2.05 -21.34 -13.07
C GLN A 275 -3.25 -20.47 -12.72
N TRP A 276 -3.25 -19.86 -11.55
CA TRP A 276 -4.33 -19.03 -11.07
C TRP A 276 -4.40 -17.66 -11.81
N THR A 277 -3.26 -17.03 -12.09
CA THR A 277 -3.19 -15.84 -12.95
C THR A 277 -3.62 -16.14 -14.38
N GLN A 278 -3.35 -17.35 -14.90
CA GLN A 278 -3.87 -17.80 -16.20
C GLN A 278 -5.39 -18.02 -16.17
N ILE A 279 -5.92 -18.64 -15.12
CA ILE A 279 -7.36 -18.83 -14.92
C ILE A 279 -8.07 -17.48 -14.79
N ALA A 280 -7.57 -16.61 -13.94
CA ALA A 280 -8.08 -15.26 -13.76
C ALA A 280 -8.00 -14.44 -15.07
N SER A 281 -6.97 -14.66 -15.89
CA SER A 281 -6.85 -14.09 -17.23
C SER A 281 -7.93 -14.53 -18.18
N SER A 282 -8.31 -15.82 -18.14
CA SER A 282 -9.35 -16.37 -19.02
C SER A 282 -10.77 -15.91 -18.64
N TYR A 283 -11.01 -15.60 -17.35
CA TYR A 283 -12.29 -15.05 -16.90
C TYR A 283 -12.49 -13.59 -17.32
N ASN A 284 -11.41 -12.79 -17.42
CA ASN A 284 -11.50 -11.39 -17.86
C ASN A 284 -11.70 -11.19 -19.35
N GLU A 285 -11.34 -12.17 -20.18
CA GLU A 285 -11.66 -12.12 -21.61
C GLU A 285 -13.15 -12.34 -21.89
N ALA A 286 -13.90 -12.85 -20.89
CA ALA A 286 -15.32 -13.12 -21.01
C ALA A 286 -16.22 -12.01 -20.42
N ASP A 287 -15.67 -11.05 -19.68
CA ASP A 287 -16.47 -10.04 -18.97
C ASP A 287 -15.87 -8.64 -19.18
N GLU A 288 -16.46 -7.86 -20.10
CA GLU A 288 -16.05 -6.48 -20.41
C GLU A 288 -16.34 -5.47 -19.26
N GLY A 289 -16.64 -5.94 -18.05
CA GLY A 289 -17.22 -5.16 -16.95
C GLY A 289 -16.42 -5.03 -15.67
N GLY A 290 -15.16 -5.49 -15.53
CA GLY A 290 -14.73 -5.55 -14.17
C GLY A 290 -13.28 -5.43 -13.79
N ILE A 291 -12.91 -4.27 -13.27
CA ILE A 291 -11.67 -4.01 -12.49
C ILE A 291 -11.77 -4.58 -11.04
N ASP A 292 -12.97 -4.96 -10.60
CA ASP A 292 -13.28 -5.36 -9.21
C ASP A 292 -12.67 -6.69 -8.75
N TRP A 293 -12.23 -7.53 -9.66
CA TRP A 293 -11.71 -8.83 -9.27
C TRP A 293 -10.23 -8.83 -8.87
N LEU A 294 -9.45 -7.84 -9.26
CA LEU A 294 -8.06 -7.70 -8.79
C LEU A 294 -8.00 -7.50 -7.27
N ASP A 295 -8.96 -6.77 -6.70
CA ASP A 295 -9.09 -6.62 -5.24
C ASP A 295 -9.60 -7.93 -4.58
N SER A 296 -10.33 -8.80 -5.30
CA SER A 296 -10.79 -10.11 -4.80
C SER A 296 -9.79 -11.24 -5.01
N VAL A 297 -8.84 -11.05 -5.92
CA VAL A 297 -7.86 -12.03 -6.36
C VAL A 297 -6.62 -12.04 -5.46
N VAL A 298 -6.35 -10.95 -4.76
CA VAL A 298 -5.33 -10.89 -3.71
C VAL A 298 -5.76 -11.67 -2.46
N THR A 299 -7.04 -12.03 -2.35
CA THR A 299 -7.51 -12.94 -1.31
C THR A 299 -7.11 -14.38 -1.63
N ASN A 300 -6.05 -14.78 -1.01
CA ASN A 300 -5.56 -16.14 -0.74
C ASN A 300 -5.61 -17.17 -1.88
N PRO A 301 -4.52 -17.36 -2.65
CA PRO A 301 -4.40 -18.48 -3.59
C PRO A 301 -4.37 -19.86 -2.94
N PHE A 302 -4.51 -19.97 -1.59
CA PHE A 302 -4.30 -21.20 -0.84
C PHE A 302 -5.57 -21.81 -0.23
N ASP A 303 -6.74 -21.18 -0.35
CA ASP A 303 -7.98 -21.61 0.31
C ASP A 303 -8.86 -22.56 -0.50
N LYS A 304 -8.29 -23.39 -1.38
CA LYS A 304 -9.04 -24.50 -1.97
C LYS A 304 -8.22 -25.78 -1.87
N GLU A 305 -8.37 -26.48 -0.78
CA GLU A 305 -8.55 -27.93 -0.71
C GLU A 305 -9.96 -28.28 -0.31
#